data_b45cfedab99a342aaa64fd914eab98c1
#
_entry.id   b45cfedab99a342aaa64fd914eab98c1
#
_cell.length_a   1.000
_cell.length_b   1.000
_cell.length_c   1.000
_cell.angle_alpha   90.00
_cell.angle_beta   90.00
_cell.angle_gamma   90.00
#
_symmetry.space_group_name_H-M   'P 1'
#
loop_
_entity.id
_entity.type
_entity.pdbx_description
1 polymer ?
#
loop_
_entity_poly.entity_id
_entity_poly.type
_entity_poly.pdbx_seq_one_letter_code
_entity_poly.pdbx_strand_id
1 'polypeptide(L)'
;RTIMRHVSKAKLSLAVALAIAGAIIPNAMAMDDDGVIRADNFYVMNLGEVPGVPEGIEANHRAIIAIDRVHARATDDRPAIIVAKNDGSITVREGLIQVGNVSRPAVISNGGVVNLGVDGSHGKIQGYDINLDGDVRIDGNEETSSIINIGLDQKDALWVGFALNLADKNSPHDNHINVFLGEQGYWDHFYQGGLSGTSYSTMTTPSHVHRLVGAKNRNFNNGVTQSEHNEIHIDKLEGHVNFIYDPNDEYADTEDPEY
;
A
#
# COMPACT_ATOMS: atom_id res chain seq x y z
N ARG A 1 -35.95 12.91 -32.52
CA ARG A 1 -35.49 12.74 -31.11
C ARG A 1 -34.17 12.04 -31.15
N THR A 2 -33.09 12.79 -30.99
CA THR A 2 -31.70 12.30 -30.97
C THR A 2 -31.34 11.96 -29.52
N ILE A 3 -31.06 10.70 -29.26
CA ILE A 3 -30.59 10.24 -27.96
C ILE A 3 -29.06 10.40 -27.95
N MET A 4 -28.57 11.43 -27.26
CA MET A 4 -27.13 11.53 -26.93
C MET A 4 -26.81 10.52 -25.84
N ARG A 5 -26.02 9.52 -26.18
CA ARG A 5 -25.42 8.61 -25.19
C ARG A 5 -24.23 9.32 -24.54
N HIS A 6 -24.33 9.58 -23.25
CA HIS A 6 -23.20 9.97 -22.43
C HIS A 6 -22.21 8.81 -22.37
N VAL A 7 -21.10 8.93 -23.07
CA VAL A 7 -19.95 8.04 -22.89
C VAL A 7 -19.18 8.55 -21.68
N SER A 8 -19.16 7.74 -20.64
CA SER A 8 -18.43 8.01 -19.40
C SER A 8 -16.95 8.25 -19.68
N LYS A 9 -16.43 9.38 -19.22
CA LYS A 9 -15.03 9.81 -19.37
C LYS A 9 -14.02 8.92 -18.62
N ALA A 10 -14.47 7.96 -17.83
CA ALA A 10 -13.64 7.07 -17.02
C ALA A 10 -12.89 5.98 -17.80
N LYS A 11 -13.18 5.78 -19.09
CA LYS A 11 -12.54 4.72 -19.89
C LYS A 11 -11.35 5.19 -20.74
N LEU A 12 -11.00 6.48 -20.72
CA LEU A 12 -9.96 7.01 -21.60
C LEU A 12 -8.56 7.07 -20.97
N SER A 13 -8.45 7.01 -19.64
CA SER A 13 -7.14 7.17 -18.96
C SER A 13 -6.28 5.90 -18.95
N LEU A 14 -6.87 4.70 -19.12
CA LEU A 14 -6.12 3.45 -19.09
C LEU A 14 -5.50 3.06 -20.45
N ALA A 15 -6.04 3.55 -21.54
CA ALA A 15 -5.58 3.19 -22.89
C ALA A 15 -4.40 4.06 -23.39
N VAL A 16 -4.18 5.24 -22.80
CA VAL A 16 -3.09 6.14 -23.20
C VAL A 16 -1.78 5.77 -22.54
N ALA A 17 -1.81 5.15 -21.36
CA ALA A 17 -0.61 4.74 -20.64
C ALA A 17 0.16 3.55 -21.30
N LEU A 18 -0.47 2.82 -22.22
CA LEU A 18 0.13 1.65 -22.86
C LEU A 18 0.84 1.95 -24.19
N ALA A 19 0.73 3.16 -24.71
CA ALA A 19 1.23 3.52 -26.05
C ALA A 19 2.53 4.31 -26.06
N ILE A 20 3.03 4.75 -24.90
CA ILE A 20 4.36 5.35 -24.81
C ILE A 20 5.30 4.20 -24.47
N ALA A 21 6.02 3.70 -25.47
CA ALA A 21 7.19 2.85 -25.25
C ALA A 21 8.15 3.63 -24.35
N GLY A 22 8.05 3.42 -23.03
CA GLY A 22 8.81 4.14 -22.03
C GLY A 22 10.30 3.93 -22.29
N ALA A 23 11.03 5.01 -22.41
CA ALA A 23 12.48 4.93 -22.36
C ALA A 23 12.87 4.26 -21.05
N ILE A 24 13.58 3.15 -21.11
CA ILE A 24 14.19 2.54 -19.94
C ILE A 24 15.28 3.51 -19.48
N ILE A 25 15.00 4.21 -18.38
CA ILE A 25 16.01 5.08 -17.76
C ILE A 25 17.03 4.16 -17.09
N PRO A 26 18.33 4.35 -17.34
CA PRO A 26 19.34 3.61 -16.59
C PRO A 26 19.14 3.82 -15.09
N ASN A 27 19.07 2.75 -14.32
CA ASN A 27 18.77 2.78 -12.89
C ASN A 27 19.67 3.73 -12.08
N ALA A 28 20.89 3.98 -12.54
CA ALA A 28 21.83 4.91 -11.89
C ALA A 28 21.42 6.40 -11.96
N MET A 29 20.43 6.75 -12.79
CA MET A 29 19.91 8.13 -12.94
C MET A 29 18.51 8.31 -12.34
N ALA A 30 17.93 7.26 -11.75
CA ALA A 30 16.56 7.30 -11.24
C ALA A 30 16.45 7.84 -9.81
N MET A 31 17.57 7.93 -9.10
CA MET A 31 17.60 8.35 -7.69
C MET A 31 18.30 9.70 -7.59
N ASP A 32 17.66 10.64 -6.91
CA ASP A 32 18.20 11.95 -6.62
C ASP A 32 19.34 11.90 -5.59
N ASP A 33 20.08 13.01 -5.42
CA ASP A 33 21.19 13.10 -4.47
C ASP A 33 20.79 12.85 -3.01
N ASP A 34 19.49 13.02 -2.69
CA ASP A 34 18.91 12.75 -1.37
C ASP A 34 18.37 11.33 -1.22
N GLY A 35 18.72 10.42 -2.12
CA GLY A 35 18.32 9.02 -2.05
C GLY A 35 16.87 8.72 -2.45
N VAL A 36 16.17 9.63 -3.12
CA VAL A 36 14.77 9.48 -3.49
C VAL A 36 14.58 9.30 -4.98
N ILE A 37 13.72 8.35 -5.34
CA ILE A 37 13.21 8.18 -6.70
C ILE A 37 12.00 9.08 -6.87
N ARG A 38 12.07 10.09 -7.74
CA ARG A 38 10.99 11.04 -7.96
C ARG A 38 10.54 11.11 -9.41
N ALA A 39 9.22 11.21 -9.57
CA ALA A 39 8.59 11.59 -10.83
C ALA A 39 7.51 12.64 -10.59
N ASP A 40 7.43 13.64 -11.45
CA ASP A 40 6.46 14.71 -11.37
C ASP A 40 5.95 15.09 -12.79
N ASN A 41 4.80 15.77 -12.87
CA ASN A 41 4.28 16.39 -14.09
C ASN A 41 4.21 15.44 -15.30
N PHE A 42 3.37 14.42 -15.22
CA PHE A 42 3.12 13.44 -16.30
C PHE A 42 4.32 12.57 -16.69
N TYR A 43 5.42 12.64 -15.95
CA TYR A 43 6.58 11.82 -16.25
C TYR A 43 6.31 10.34 -15.98
N VAL A 44 6.76 9.47 -16.90
CA VAL A 44 6.61 8.01 -16.77
C VAL A 44 7.98 7.39 -16.60
N MET A 45 8.16 6.67 -15.49
CA MET A 45 9.39 6.01 -15.13
C MET A 45 9.14 4.50 -14.98
N ASN A 46 9.83 3.68 -15.77
CA ASN A 46 9.81 2.24 -15.65
C ASN A 46 11.20 1.75 -15.26
N LEU A 47 11.29 1.14 -14.09
CA LEU A 47 12.53 0.63 -13.52
C LEU A 47 12.44 -0.88 -13.38
N GLY A 48 13.51 -1.59 -13.71
CA GLY A 48 13.66 -2.99 -13.37
C GLY A 48 13.97 -3.16 -11.88
N GLU A 49 15.08 -3.84 -11.59
CA GLU A 49 15.62 -3.90 -10.22
C GLU A 49 16.36 -2.58 -9.92
N VAL A 50 15.99 -1.94 -8.81
CA VAL A 50 16.62 -0.71 -8.35
C VAL A 50 17.87 -1.07 -7.53
N PRO A 51 19.07 -0.67 -7.95
CA PRO A 51 20.26 -0.89 -7.15
C PRO A 51 20.31 0.05 -5.95
N GLY A 52 20.84 -0.44 -4.84
CA GLY A 52 20.93 0.32 -3.61
C GLY A 52 19.64 0.31 -2.79
N VAL A 53 19.57 1.18 -1.81
CA VAL A 53 18.45 1.27 -0.86
C VAL A 53 17.92 2.71 -0.91
N PRO A 54 16.91 3.00 -1.75
CA PRO A 54 16.31 4.33 -1.75
C PRO A 54 15.62 4.62 -0.42
N GLU A 55 15.69 5.87 -0.01
CA GLU A 55 15.04 6.39 1.19
C GLU A 55 13.59 6.82 0.93
N GLY A 56 13.23 6.95 -0.33
CA GLY A 56 11.88 7.33 -0.74
C GLY A 56 11.60 7.07 -2.21
N ILE A 57 10.29 6.96 -2.52
CA ILE A 57 9.72 6.83 -3.86
C ILE A 57 8.51 7.76 -3.91
N GLU A 58 8.55 8.79 -4.76
CA GLU A 58 7.51 9.81 -4.81
C GLU A 58 6.99 10.02 -6.23
N ALA A 59 5.67 9.94 -6.41
CA ALA A 59 4.99 10.29 -7.66
C ALA A 59 3.95 11.40 -7.40
N ASN A 60 3.99 12.44 -8.23
CA ASN A 60 3.14 13.62 -8.07
C ASN A 60 2.64 14.10 -9.45
N HIS A 61 1.51 14.86 -9.47
CA HIS A 61 0.94 15.49 -10.66
C HIS A 61 0.87 14.55 -11.89
N ARG A 62 0.16 13.41 -11.72
CA ARG A 62 -0.05 12.41 -12.78
C ARG A 62 1.22 11.71 -13.28
N ALA A 63 2.30 11.77 -12.52
CA ALA A 63 3.47 10.98 -12.83
C ALA A 63 3.24 9.50 -12.52
N ILE A 64 3.95 8.63 -13.21
CA ILE A 64 3.83 7.17 -13.06
C ILE A 64 5.22 6.59 -12.81
N ILE A 65 5.37 5.85 -11.72
CA ILE A 65 6.57 5.08 -11.40
C ILE A 65 6.18 3.60 -11.34
N ALA A 66 6.83 2.76 -12.12
CA ALA A 66 6.71 1.33 -12.05
C ALA A 66 8.07 0.70 -11.79
N ILE A 67 8.17 -0.14 -10.77
CA ILE A 67 9.40 -0.78 -10.30
C ILE A 67 9.16 -2.28 -10.22
N ASP A 68 10.05 -3.08 -10.83
CA ASP A 68 9.95 -4.53 -10.73
C ASP A 68 10.42 -5.01 -9.36
N ARG A 69 11.58 -4.53 -8.90
CA ARG A 69 12.10 -4.91 -7.58
C ARG A 69 12.86 -3.76 -6.91
N VAL A 70 12.61 -3.57 -5.62
CA VAL A 70 13.31 -2.57 -4.80
C VAL A 70 13.46 -3.03 -3.36
N HIS A 71 14.55 -2.61 -2.72
CA HIS A 71 14.69 -2.63 -1.28
C HIS A 71 14.76 -1.17 -0.81
N ALA A 72 13.70 -0.66 -0.20
CA ALA A 72 13.60 0.72 0.27
C ALA A 72 13.50 0.78 1.79
N ARG A 73 14.17 1.76 2.39
CA ARG A 73 14.18 1.94 3.84
C ARG A 73 14.07 3.40 4.22
N ALA A 74 13.16 3.72 5.15
CA ALA A 74 12.97 5.08 5.63
C ALA A 74 14.17 5.60 6.42
N THR A 75 14.39 6.91 6.29
CA THR A 75 15.18 7.72 7.20
C THR A 75 14.28 8.68 7.97
N ASP A 76 14.81 9.27 9.06
CA ASP A 76 14.02 10.05 10.02
C ASP A 76 13.37 11.32 9.44
N ASP A 77 13.84 11.80 8.29
CA ASP A 77 13.42 13.09 7.73
C ASP A 77 12.24 12.99 6.74
N ARG A 78 11.72 11.78 6.47
CA ARG A 78 10.70 11.58 5.44
C ARG A 78 9.31 11.34 6.01
N PRO A 79 8.24 11.81 5.34
CA PRO A 79 6.87 11.55 5.78
C PRO A 79 6.49 10.07 5.65
N ALA A 80 7.02 9.39 4.64
CA ALA A 80 6.86 7.96 4.36
C ALA A 80 7.93 7.54 3.34
N ILE A 81 8.07 6.22 3.12
CA ILE A 81 8.93 5.68 2.06
C ILE A 81 8.27 5.90 0.69
N ILE A 82 6.99 5.53 0.56
CA ILE A 82 6.24 5.64 -0.68
C ILE A 82 5.18 6.72 -0.53
N VAL A 83 5.19 7.71 -1.43
CA VAL A 83 4.23 8.81 -1.43
C VAL A 83 3.66 9.02 -2.83
N ALA A 84 2.37 8.79 -3.00
CA ALA A 84 1.63 9.10 -4.22
C ALA A 84 0.61 10.20 -3.96
N LYS A 85 0.65 11.29 -4.75
CA LYS A 85 -0.24 12.43 -4.57
C LYS A 85 -0.64 13.06 -5.91
N ASN A 86 -1.76 13.78 -5.92
CA ASN A 86 -2.24 14.56 -7.07
C ASN A 86 -2.28 13.73 -8.36
N ASP A 87 -3.02 12.62 -8.36
CA ASP A 87 -3.09 11.63 -9.45
C ASP A 87 -1.76 10.89 -9.76
N GLY A 88 -0.73 11.02 -8.94
CA GLY A 88 0.49 10.25 -9.08
C GLY A 88 0.24 8.75 -8.84
N SER A 89 1.00 7.89 -9.53
CA SER A 89 0.86 6.44 -9.42
C SER A 89 2.21 5.77 -9.21
N ILE A 90 2.27 4.88 -8.23
CA ILE A 90 3.46 4.09 -7.93
C ILE A 90 3.07 2.61 -7.91
N THR A 91 3.79 1.79 -8.66
CA THR A 91 3.68 0.33 -8.63
C THR A 91 5.02 -0.27 -8.28
N VAL A 92 5.08 -1.06 -7.21
CA VAL A 92 6.22 -1.88 -6.83
C VAL A 92 5.77 -3.33 -6.84
N ARG A 93 6.40 -4.17 -7.68
CA ARG A 93 5.98 -5.56 -7.83
C ARG A 93 6.56 -6.44 -6.75
N GLU A 94 7.86 -6.31 -6.51
CA GLU A 94 8.58 -7.15 -5.54
C GLU A 94 9.54 -6.33 -4.68
N GLY A 95 9.85 -6.84 -3.51
CA GLY A 95 10.92 -6.33 -2.67
C GLY A 95 10.57 -6.10 -1.22
N LEU A 96 11.45 -5.40 -0.53
CA LEU A 96 11.33 -5.06 0.89
C LEU A 96 11.15 -3.55 1.05
N ILE A 97 10.09 -3.16 1.74
CA ILE A 97 9.78 -1.78 2.11
C ILE A 97 9.73 -1.73 3.63
N GLN A 98 10.71 -1.09 4.26
CA GLN A 98 10.92 -1.19 5.69
C GLN A 98 11.07 0.18 6.36
N VAL A 99 10.19 0.48 7.30
CA VAL A 99 10.23 1.73 8.08
C VAL A 99 11.35 1.74 9.12
N GLY A 100 11.71 0.58 9.64
CA GLY A 100 12.70 0.48 10.71
C GLY A 100 12.19 1.06 12.04
N ASN A 101 12.98 1.91 12.68
CA ASN A 101 12.66 2.46 14.02
C ASN A 101 11.99 3.85 13.95
N VAL A 102 11.41 4.25 12.83
CA VAL A 102 10.80 5.58 12.68
C VAL A 102 9.30 5.54 12.88
N SER A 103 8.75 6.51 13.60
CA SER A 103 7.31 6.64 13.90
C SER A 103 6.54 7.21 12.70
N ARG A 104 6.62 6.58 11.53
CA ARG A 104 6.02 7.08 10.29
C ARG A 104 5.44 5.94 9.47
N PRO A 105 4.41 6.17 8.66
CA PRO A 105 3.90 5.15 7.77
C PRO A 105 4.93 4.78 6.69
N ALA A 106 4.87 3.55 6.22
CA ALA A 106 5.65 3.11 5.06
C ALA A 106 5.09 3.73 3.77
N VAL A 107 3.78 3.88 3.70
CA VAL A 107 3.07 4.31 2.49
C VAL A 107 2.06 5.40 2.81
N ILE A 108 2.06 6.47 2.02
CA ILE A 108 1.02 7.49 2.03
C ILE A 108 0.42 7.64 0.63
N SER A 109 -0.92 7.65 0.56
CA SER A 109 -1.65 8.15 -0.60
C SER A 109 -2.42 9.41 -0.23
N ASN A 110 -2.18 10.49 -0.97
CA ASN A 110 -2.88 11.76 -0.87
C ASN A 110 -3.34 12.20 -2.25
N GLY A 111 -4.43 11.61 -2.73
CA GLY A 111 -4.92 11.80 -4.08
C GLY A 111 -4.10 11.09 -5.14
N GLY A 112 -3.56 9.91 -4.84
CA GLY A 112 -2.80 9.10 -5.77
C GLY A 112 -3.08 7.61 -5.63
N VAL A 113 -2.37 6.79 -6.39
CA VAL A 113 -2.51 5.33 -6.40
C VAL A 113 -1.19 4.66 -6.07
N VAL A 114 -1.21 3.74 -5.12
CA VAL A 114 -0.07 2.88 -4.80
C VAL A 114 -0.45 1.42 -4.97
N ASN A 115 0.32 0.68 -5.73
CA ASN A 115 0.18 -0.76 -5.92
C ASN A 115 1.43 -1.46 -5.43
N LEU A 116 1.30 -2.37 -4.47
CA LEU A 116 2.39 -3.16 -3.90
C LEU A 116 2.08 -4.64 -4.07
N GLY A 117 2.93 -5.39 -4.77
CA GLY A 117 2.73 -6.82 -5.02
C GLY A 117 1.51 -7.16 -5.86
N VAL A 118 0.93 -6.18 -6.56
CA VAL A 118 -0.28 -6.33 -7.37
C VAL A 118 -0.25 -5.36 -8.53
N ASP A 119 -0.76 -5.79 -9.69
CA ASP A 119 -0.93 -4.90 -10.83
C ASP A 119 -2.37 -4.32 -10.84
N GLY A 120 -2.48 -3.10 -10.32
CA GLY A 120 -3.70 -2.30 -10.34
C GLY A 120 -4.81 -2.75 -9.39
N SER A 121 -5.93 -2.04 -9.43
CA SER A 121 -7.05 -2.17 -8.50
C SER A 121 -7.90 -3.44 -8.66
N HIS A 122 -7.66 -4.23 -9.71
CA HIS A 122 -8.41 -5.47 -9.95
C HIS A 122 -7.85 -6.68 -9.17
N GLY A 123 -6.78 -6.46 -8.39
CA GLY A 123 -6.25 -7.47 -7.47
C GLY A 123 -5.69 -8.70 -8.17
N LYS A 124 -5.18 -8.54 -9.38
CA LYS A 124 -4.48 -9.64 -10.03
C LYS A 124 -3.12 -9.81 -9.36
N ILE A 125 -3.08 -10.73 -8.43
CA ILE A 125 -1.85 -11.20 -7.80
C ILE A 125 -1.13 -12.09 -8.81
N GLN A 126 0.12 -11.78 -9.10
CA GLN A 126 0.91 -12.48 -10.11
C GLN A 126 2.10 -13.25 -9.52
N GLY A 127 1.98 -13.72 -8.29
CA GLY A 127 3.08 -14.42 -7.65
C GLY A 127 4.23 -13.49 -7.23
N TYR A 128 3.94 -12.22 -7.03
CA TYR A 128 4.92 -11.25 -6.56
C TYR A 128 5.22 -11.43 -5.07
N ASP A 129 6.47 -11.18 -4.72
CA ASP A 129 6.98 -11.27 -3.35
C ASP A 129 7.25 -9.87 -2.81
N ILE A 130 6.28 -9.33 -2.07
CA ILE A 130 6.39 -8.06 -1.37
C ILE A 130 6.47 -8.28 0.14
N ASN A 131 7.44 -7.66 0.77
CA ASN A 131 7.57 -7.60 2.22
C ASN A 131 7.46 -6.14 2.65
N LEU A 132 6.37 -5.82 3.36
CA LEU A 132 6.04 -4.48 3.81
C LEU A 132 6.07 -4.42 5.35
N ASP A 133 7.00 -3.66 5.90
CA ASP A 133 7.11 -3.41 7.33
C ASP A 133 6.80 -1.93 7.60
N GLY A 134 5.59 -1.69 8.09
CA GLY A 134 5.06 -0.37 8.43
C GLY A 134 3.60 -0.17 8.03
N ASP A 135 3.01 0.90 8.55
CA ASP A 135 1.63 1.25 8.30
C ASP A 135 1.43 1.80 6.87
N VAL A 136 0.24 1.60 6.35
CA VAL A 136 -0.21 2.31 5.14
C VAL A 136 -1.28 3.32 5.51
N ARG A 137 -1.24 4.50 4.88
CA ARG A 137 -2.13 5.60 5.24
C ARG A 137 -2.71 6.30 4.02
N ILE A 138 -4.00 6.54 4.06
CA ILE A 138 -4.69 7.47 3.18
C ILE A 138 -4.93 8.76 3.96
N ASP A 139 -4.37 9.87 3.48
CA ASP A 139 -4.65 11.19 4.03
C ASP A 139 -5.90 11.81 3.39
N GLY A 140 -6.21 11.40 2.17
CA GLY A 140 -7.29 11.94 1.37
C GLY A 140 -6.91 13.27 0.71
N ASN A 141 -7.64 13.59 -0.33
CA ASN A 141 -7.46 14.81 -1.12
C ASN A 141 -8.84 15.25 -1.63
N GLU A 142 -9.10 16.55 -1.66
CA GLU A 142 -10.40 17.07 -2.11
C GLU A 142 -10.59 17.00 -3.63
N GLU A 143 -9.52 16.78 -4.38
CA GLU A 143 -9.52 16.87 -5.84
C GLU A 143 -9.46 15.48 -6.52
N THR A 144 -8.85 14.49 -5.87
CA THR A 144 -8.53 13.20 -6.50
C THR A 144 -8.68 12.03 -5.53
N SER A 145 -8.90 10.82 -6.07
CA SER A 145 -9.03 9.59 -5.30
C SER A 145 -7.70 9.12 -4.73
N SER A 146 -7.72 8.56 -3.51
CA SER A 146 -6.56 7.97 -2.85
C SER A 146 -6.75 6.46 -2.74
N ILE A 147 -5.89 5.69 -3.40
CA ILE A 147 -6.04 4.24 -3.45
C ILE A 147 -4.71 3.58 -3.09
N ILE A 148 -4.75 2.60 -2.20
CA ILE A 148 -3.63 1.71 -1.90
C ILE A 148 -4.08 0.28 -2.11
N ASN A 149 -3.39 -0.44 -2.98
CA ASN A 149 -3.61 -1.86 -3.25
C ASN A 149 -2.39 -2.66 -2.79
N ILE A 150 -2.60 -3.68 -1.95
CA ILE A 150 -1.54 -4.55 -1.44
C ILE A 150 -1.87 -5.97 -1.84
N GLY A 151 -0.97 -6.63 -2.56
CA GLY A 151 -1.06 -8.03 -2.92
C GLY A 151 0.01 -8.85 -2.20
N LEU A 152 -0.42 -9.87 -1.44
CA LEU A 152 0.42 -10.77 -0.69
C LEU A 152 0.15 -12.19 -1.18
N ASP A 153 0.98 -12.73 -2.05
CA ASP A 153 0.71 -14.02 -2.70
C ASP A 153 1.71 -15.11 -2.31
N GLN A 154 2.98 -14.81 -2.30
CA GLN A 154 4.03 -15.78 -2.04
C GLN A 154 4.20 -16.07 -0.54
N LYS A 155 4.90 -17.16 -0.23
CA LYS A 155 5.19 -17.58 1.13
C LYS A 155 5.90 -16.51 1.97
N ASP A 156 6.76 -15.74 1.33
CA ASP A 156 7.53 -14.69 2.00
C ASP A 156 6.88 -13.30 1.85
N ALA A 157 5.72 -13.24 1.17
CA ALA A 157 4.93 -12.01 1.10
C ALA A 157 4.23 -11.76 2.43
N LEU A 158 4.67 -10.70 3.09
CA LEU A 158 4.25 -10.33 4.44
C LEU A 158 4.01 -8.84 4.52
N TRP A 159 2.94 -8.46 5.17
CA TRP A 159 2.73 -7.09 5.63
C TRP A 159 2.59 -7.08 7.14
N VAL A 160 3.41 -6.28 7.82
CA VAL A 160 3.32 -6.00 9.26
C VAL A 160 2.94 -4.54 9.42
N GLY A 161 1.75 -4.24 9.92
CA GLY A 161 1.29 -2.88 10.11
C GLY A 161 -0.22 -2.68 10.01
N PHE A 162 -0.65 -1.43 10.10
CA PHE A 162 -2.04 -0.99 10.12
C PHE A 162 -2.47 -0.33 8.81
N ALA A 163 -3.76 -0.44 8.51
CA ALA A 163 -4.43 0.22 7.39
C ALA A 163 -5.17 1.47 7.88
N LEU A 164 -4.57 2.65 7.77
CA LEU A 164 -5.11 3.89 8.29
C LEU A 164 -5.79 4.70 7.18
N ASN A 165 -7.10 4.75 7.17
CA ASN A 165 -7.86 5.60 6.27
C ASN A 165 -8.35 6.85 7.03
N LEU A 166 -7.63 7.96 6.84
CA LEU A 166 -7.91 9.24 7.50
C LEU A 166 -8.69 10.22 6.59
N ALA A 167 -9.08 9.79 5.39
CA ALA A 167 -9.85 10.62 4.47
C ALA A 167 -11.22 10.95 5.05
N ASP A 168 -11.76 12.10 4.67
CA ASP A 168 -13.12 12.48 5.03
C ASP A 168 -14.11 11.44 4.48
N LYS A 169 -14.95 10.92 5.37
CA LYS A 169 -16.02 9.96 5.03
C LYS A 169 -17.06 10.53 4.06
N ASN A 170 -17.15 11.85 3.97
CA ASN A 170 -18.05 12.55 3.05
C ASN A 170 -17.36 12.96 1.75
N SER A 171 -16.11 12.59 1.55
CA SER A 171 -15.40 12.88 0.31
C SER A 171 -16.16 12.32 -0.90
N PRO A 172 -16.30 13.09 -1.98
CA PRO A 172 -16.86 12.58 -3.23
C PRO A 172 -15.93 11.62 -3.98
N HIS A 173 -14.70 11.47 -3.51
CA HIS A 173 -13.66 10.66 -4.12
C HIS A 173 -13.52 9.31 -3.43
N ASP A 174 -13.08 8.31 -4.19
CA ASP A 174 -12.78 6.99 -3.66
C ASP A 174 -11.49 7.04 -2.83
N ASN A 175 -11.59 6.66 -1.55
CA ASN A 175 -10.47 6.60 -0.63
C ASN A 175 -10.40 5.18 -0.06
N HIS A 176 -9.67 4.30 -0.74
CA HIS A 176 -9.75 2.87 -0.53
C HIS A 176 -8.38 2.23 -0.26
N ILE A 177 -8.30 1.42 0.78
CA ILE A 177 -7.22 0.45 0.98
C ILE A 177 -7.79 -0.91 0.64
N ASN A 178 -7.16 -1.62 -0.31
CA ASN A 178 -7.55 -2.96 -0.72
C ASN A 178 -6.40 -3.93 -0.45
N VAL A 179 -6.73 -5.09 0.11
CA VAL A 179 -5.76 -6.14 0.43
C VAL A 179 -6.17 -7.43 -0.26
N PHE A 180 -5.23 -8.02 -0.98
CA PHE A 180 -5.41 -9.25 -1.73
C PHE A 180 -4.45 -10.31 -1.21
N LEU A 181 -5.00 -11.36 -0.61
CA LEU A 181 -4.24 -12.48 -0.07
C LEU A 181 -4.29 -13.66 -1.04
N GLY A 182 -3.16 -14.02 -1.60
CA GLY A 182 -2.99 -15.20 -2.44
C GLY A 182 -2.90 -16.48 -1.61
N GLU A 183 -2.12 -17.45 -2.12
CA GLU A 183 -2.06 -18.80 -1.52
C GLU A 183 -1.40 -18.84 -0.16
N GLN A 184 -0.38 -18.01 0.07
CA GLN A 184 0.47 -18.05 1.25
C GLN A 184 0.76 -16.67 1.84
N GLY A 185 0.14 -15.63 1.28
CA GLY A 185 0.34 -14.25 1.72
C GLY A 185 -0.21 -14.01 3.13
N TYR A 186 0.45 -13.19 3.90
CA TYR A 186 0.13 -12.97 5.28
C TYR A 186 0.10 -11.48 5.64
N TRP A 187 -0.95 -11.06 6.33
CA TRP A 187 -1.04 -9.74 6.94
C TRP A 187 -0.98 -9.90 8.44
N ASP A 188 0.12 -9.49 9.03
CA ASP A 188 0.29 -9.40 10.47
C ASP A 188 -0.21 -8.04 10.94
N HIS A 189 -1.49 -8.01 11.34
CA HIS A 189 -2.14 -6.84 11.90
C HIS A 189 -1.82 -6.74 13.38
N PHE A 190 -0.54 -6.56 13.67
CA PHE A 190 0.01 -6.59 15.00
C PHE A 190 0.99 -5.44 15.20
N TYR A 191 0.98 -4.87 16.39
CA TYR A 191 1.98 -3.90 16.82
C TYR A 191 3.10 -4.63 17.54
N GLN A 192 4.24 -4.82 16.90
CA GLN A 192 5.46 -5.17 17.62
C GLN A 192 6.09 -3.89 18.15
N GLY A 193 5.93 -3.65 19.44
CA GLY A 193 6.48 -2.48 20.10
C GLY A 193 7.95 -2.25 19.74
N GLY A 194 8.22 -1.17 19.02
CA GLY A 194 9.55 -0.72 18.65
C GLY A 194 10.04 -1.04 17.25
N LEU A 195 9.33 -1.85 16.44
CA LEU A 195 9.76 -2.16 15.07
C LEU A 195 8.97 -1.40 14.01
N SER A 196 7.69 -1.13 14.22
CA SER A 196 6.84 -0.50 13.21
C SER A 196 6.77 1.02 13.32
N GLY A 197 7.39 1.64 14.30
CA GLY A 197 7.34 3.09 14.46
C GLY A 197 5.94 3.69 14.62
N THR A 198 4.93 2.86 14.88
CA THR A 198 3.58 3.34 15.18
C THR A 198 3.55 4.07 16.50
N SER A 199 3.02 5.28 16.50
CA SER A 199 2.78 5.99 17.75
C SER A 199 1.64 5.32 18.50
N TYR A 200 1.60 5.41 19.82
CA TYR A 200 0.49 4.94 20.65
C TYR A 200 -0.89 5.43 20.17
N SER A 201 -0.94 6.58 19.50
CA SER A 201 -2.17 7.10 18.91
C SER A 201 -2.76 6.24 17.79
N THR A 202 -1.98 5.38 17.17
CA THR A 202 -2.48 4.47 16.13
C THR A 202 -3.04 3.17 16.70
N MET A 203 -2.66 2.79 17.90
CA MET A 203 -3.21 1.61 18.59
C MET A 203 -4.71 1.74 18.90
N THR A 204 -5.23 2.96 19.01
CA THR A 204 -6.65 3.23 19.27
C THR A 204 -7.46 3.49 17.99
N THR A 205 -6.79 3.61 16.84
CA THR A 205 -7.46 3.84 15.56
C THR A 205 -7.63 2.50 14.85
N PRO A 206 -8.87 2.04 14.62
CA PRO A 206 -9.10 0.82 13.87
C PRO A 206 -8.52 0.89 12.48
N SER A 207 -7.96 -0.21 12.00
CA SER A 207 -7.65 -0.35 10.59
C SER A 207 -8.94 -0.37 9.78
N HIS A 208 -8.94 0.29 8.61
CA HIS A 208 -10.07 0.30 7.71
C HIS A 208 -9.66 -0.14 6.31
N VAL A 209 -10.18 -1.26 5.88
CA VAL A 209 -9.95 -1.86 4.56
C VAL A 209 -11.26 -1.89 3.80
N HIS A 210 -11.27 -1.29 2.60
CA HIS A 210 -12.46 -1.31 1.74
C HIS A 210 -12.72 -2.72 1.21
N ARG A 211 -11.68 -3.41 0.72
CA ARG A 211 -11.78 -4.80 0.26
C ARG A 211 -10.67 -5.65 0.86
N LEU A 212 -11.06 -6.76 1.46
CA LEU A 212 -10.15 -7.85 1.80
C LEU A 212 -10.55 -9.07 0.96
N VAL A 213 -9.67 -9.47 0.05
CA VAL A 213 -9.92 -10.54 -0.91
C VAL A 213 -8.95 -11.68 -0.63
N GLY A 214 -9.47 -12.84 -0.29
CA GLY A 214 -8.68 -14.06 -0.11
C GLY A 214 -8.76 -14.98 -1.33
N ALA A 215 -7.89 -15.97 -1.37
CA ALA A 215 -7.91 -17.01 -2.36
C ALA A 215 -9.22 -17.82 -2.28
N LYS A 216 -9.72 -18.29 -3.42
CA LYS A 216 -10.99 -19.05 -3.46
C LYS A 216 -10.88 -20.46 -2.90
N ASN A 217 -9.67 -21.00 -2.81
CA ASN A 217 -9.43 -22.37 -2.36
C ASN A 217 -9.12 -22.39 -0.86
N ARG A 218 -9.84 -23.22 -0.10
CA ARG A 218 -9.67 -23.37 1.36
C ARG A 218 -8.36 -24.05 1.78
N ASN A 219 -7.60 -24.61 0.85
CA ASN A 219 -6.34 -25.28 1.16
C ASN A 219 -5.14 -24.33 1.21
N PHE A 220 -5.38 -23.02 1.09
CA PHE A 220 -4.33 -22.03 1.16
C PHE A 220 -4.01 -21.61 2.59
N ASN A 221 -2.74 -21.29 2.85
CA ASN A 221 -2.22 -20.86 4.14
C ASN A 221 -2.10 -19.33 4.22
N ASN A 222 -3.02 -18.62 3.60
CA ASN A 222 -3.08 -17.17 3.77
C ASN A 222 -3.68 -16.81 5.13
N GLY A 223 -3.41 -15.61 5.62
CA GLY A 223 -3.98 -15.24 6.90
C GLY A 223 -3.88 -13.76 7.23
N VAL A 224 -4.69 -13.38 8.20
CA VAL A 224 -4.63 -12.10 8.91
C VAL A 224 -4.58 -12.39 10.39
N THR A 225 -3.52 -11.95 11.06
CA THR A 225 -3.45 -12.02 12.53
C THR A 225 -4.13 -10.80 13.13
N GLN A 226 -4.84 -11.03 14.22
CA GLN A 226 -5.49 -9.96 14.96
C GLN A 226 -5.29 -10.19 16.47
N SER A 227 -4.92 -9.13 17.19
CA SER A 227 -4.87 -9.11 18.65
C SER A 227 -6.18 -8.56 19.25
N GLU A 228 -6.38 -8.76 20.55
CA GLU A 228 -7.57 -8.27 21.26
C GLU A 228 -7.79 -6.76 21.17
N HIS A 229 -6.70 -6.00 21.06
CA HIS A 229 -6.74 -4.53 21.14
C HIS A 229 -6.79 -3.84 19.78
N ASN A 230 -6.69 -4.60 18.69
CA ASN A 230 -6.58 -4.04 17.34
C ASN A 230 -7.79 -4.43 16.50
N GLU A 231 -8.66 -3.47 16.21
CA GLU A 231 -9.83 -3.67 15.37
C GLU A 231 -9.50 -3.50 13.90
N ILE A 232 -10.08 -4.35 13.06
CA ILE A 232 -10.07 -4.24 11.60
C ILE A 232 -11.50 -4.07 11.12
N HIS A 233 -11.80 -2.95 10.50
CA HIS A 233 -13.05 -2.73 9.78
C HIS A 233 -12.88 -3.10 8.32
N ILE A 234 -13.72 -4.00 7.82
CA ILE A 234 -13.69 -4.48 6.45
C ILE A 234 -15.05 -4.21 5.82
N ASP A 235 -15.11 -3.34 4.78
CA ASP A 235 -16.36 -3.05 4.10
C ASP A 235 -16.82 -4.25 3.28
N LYS A 236 -15.87 -4.96 2.63
CA LYS A 236 -16.16 -6.08 1.74
C LYS A 236 -15.14 -7.19 1.88
N LEU A 237 -15.59 -8.34 2.35
CA LEU A 237 -14.81 -9.58 2.45
C LEU A 237 -15.17 -10.52 1.30
N GLU A 238 -14.18 -10.98 0.53
CA GLU A 238 -14.35 -11.88 -0.61
C GLU A 238 -13.37 -13.06 -0.53
N GLY A 239 -13.84 -14.24 -0.98
CA GLY A 239 -13.02 -15.44 -1.00
C GLY A 239 -12.80 -16.04 0.38
N HIS A 240 -11.65 -16.67 0.59
CA HIS A 240 -11.29 -17.33 1.84
C HIS A 240 -10.09 -16.67 2.49
N VAL A 241 -10.27 -16.19 3.71
CA VAL A 241 -9.24 -15.59 4.54
C VAL A 241 -9.23 -16.29 5.89
N ASN A 242 -8.06 -16.71 6.34
CA ASN A 242 -7.89 -17.25 7.69
C ASN A 242 -7.63 -16.08 8.64
N PHE A 243 -8.56 -15.86 9.57
CA PHE A 243 -8.34 -14.94 10.68
C PHE A 243 -7.71 -15.69 11.83
N ILE A 244 -6.54 -15.27 12.27
CA ILE A 244 -5.76 -15.92 13.30
C ILE A 244 -5.72 -14.97 14.49
N TYR A 245 -6.30 -15.45 15.58
CA TYR A 245 -6.25 -14.75 16.84
C TYR A 245 -5.01 -15.19 17.62
N ASP A 246 -4.15 -14.26 18.00
CA ASP A 246 -3.02 -14.50 18.87
C ASP A 246 -3.36 -14.08 20.30
N PRO A 247 -3.66 -15.06 21.18
CA PRO A 247 -3.96 -14.78 22.60
C PRO A 247 -2.70 -14.45 23.42
N ASN A 248 -1.51 -14.68 22.88
CA ASN A 248 -0.24 -14.43 23.56
C ASN A 248 0.38 -13.09 23.20
N ASP A 249 -0.41 -12.16 22.70
CA ASP A 249 0.01 -10.78 22.57
C ASP A 249 0.48 -10.29 23.96
N GLU A 250 1.77 -10.13 24.16
CA GLU A 250 2.37 -9.71 25.44
C GLU A 250 1.78 -8.38 25.96
N TYR A 251 1.04 -7.65 25.14
CA TYR A 251 0.29 -6.45 25.52
C TYR A 251 -1.09 -6.73 26.09
N ALA A 252 -1.63 -7.96 25.93
CA ALA A 252 -2.89 -8.36 26.56
C ALA A 252 -2.75 -8.54 28.08
N ASP A 253 -1.56 -8.76 28.57
CA ASP A 253 -1.28 -9.11 29.98
C ASP A 253 -0.74 -7.98 30.84
N THR A 254 -0.59 -6.78 30.33
CA THR A 254 -0.38 -5.64 31.23
C THR A 254 -1.72 -5.23 31.83
N GLU A 255 -2.13 -5.93 32.86
CA GLU A 255 -3.01 -5.41 33.91
C GLU A 255 -2.35 -4.15 34.49
N ASP A 256 -2.31 -3.08 33.75
CA ASP A 256 -2.10 -1.77 34.32
C ASP A 256 -3.50 -1.19 34.61
N PRO A 257 -3.92 -1.22 35.90
CA PRO A 257 -5.25 -0.78 36.30
C PRO A 257 -5.42 0.75 36.25
N GLU A 258 -4.49 1.49 35.64
CA GLU A 258 -4.48 2.96 35.57
C GLU A 258 -4.71 3.53 34.15
N TYR A 259 -5.23 2.75 33.20
CA TYR A 259 -5.65 3.31 31.90
C TYR A 259 -7.16 3.20 31.70
#